data_dfdaf26fca4df5f504584f584e6944d5
#
_entry.id   dfdaf26fca4df5f504584f584e6944d5
#
_cell.length_a   1.000
_cell.length_b   1.000
_cell.length_c   1.000
_cell.angle_alpha   90.00
_cell.angle_beta   90.00
_cell.angle_gamma   90.00
#
_symmetry.space_group_name_H-M   'P 1'
#
loop_
_entity.id
_entity.type
_entity.pdbx_description
1 polymer ?
#
loop_
_entity_poly.entity_id
_entity_poly.type
_entity_poly.pdbx_seq_one_letter_code
_entity_poly.pdbx_strand_id
1 'polypeptide(L)'
;MTSRALLVAWHARALYLGPSWALSAHRNAAAVLVVALQGRLGVARDPRRPRRGWHDCRTALIEPDRLHRLDTGSGQFAFLYLDGISGDLPRLRPRFARRGVGVSFDLDSEDTLIDELAAAPCSAAGWQWLRPRLQGLLGLAEPSADPRVRAACQRLASVGCAKVPVDRLAAAVGPSPSRLQCLFRRHTGVSVRRYRLWMRMRTAIAAAVAGHTLTDAALAAGFAGSAHFSAAFREMFGMAPSQLMGAAPVWVEDEAPACPGVPA
;
A
#
# COMPACT_ATOMS: atom_id res chain seq x y z
N MET A 1 25.94 9.60 6.19
CA MET A 1 25.18 8.45 6.74
C MET A 1 24.02 8.21 5.80
N THR A 2 24.04 7.11 5.05
CA THR A 2 22.94 6.73 4.17
C THR A 2 21.72 6.44 5.04
N SER A 3 20.68 7.24 4.93
CA SER A 3 19.43 7.03 5.68
C SER A 3 18.84 5.68 5.22
N ARG A 4 18.85 4.67 6.10
CA ARG A 4 18.22 3.38 5.81
C ARG A 4 16.72 3.57 5.81
N ALA A 5 16.05 3.00 4.83
CA ALA A 5 14.60 2.91 4.79
C ALA A 5 14.15 1.57 5.41
N LEU A 6 12.94 1.55 5.96
CA LEU A 6 12.27 0.34 6.40
C LEU A 6 11.08 0.06 5.47
N LEU A 7 10.97 -1.16 4.99
CA LEU A 7 9.85 -1.62 4.20
C LEU A 7 9.29 -2.90 4.82
N VAL A 8 8.06 -2.84 5.26
CA VAL A 8 7.39 -3.93 5.95
C VAL A 8 6.16 -4.36 5.20
N ALA A 9 5.91 -5.66 5.13
CA ALA A 9 4.62 -6.21 4.74
C ALA A 9 4.09 -7.10 5.87
N TRP A 10 2.85 -6.84 6.31
CA TRP A 10 2.19 -7.67 7.33
C TRP A 10 0.69 -7.75 7.05
N HIS A 11 0.12 -8.94 7.16
CA HIS A 11 -1.28 -9.19 6.85
C HIS A 11 -1.71 -8.53 5.52
N ALA A 12 -2.70 -7.65 5.57
CA ALA A 12 -3.22 -6.87 4.44
C ALA A 12 -2.67 -5.43 4.43
N ARG A 13 -1.42 -5.22 4.83
CA ARG A 13 -0.81 -3.88 4.95
C ARG A 13 0.63 -3.88 4.45
N ALA A 14 1.13 -2.69 4.12
CA ALA A 14 2.55 -2.46 3.92
C ALA A 14 2.93 -1.07 4.44
N LEU A 15 4.10 -0.96 5.05
CA LEU A 15 4.67 0.30 5.51
C LEU A 15 6.00 0.54 4.80
N TYR A 16 6.14 1.72 4.22
CA TYR A 16 7.43 2.29 3.89
C TYR A 16 7.72 3.43 4.87
N LEU A 17 8.90 3.43 5.46
CA LEU A 17 9.40 4.47 6.34
C LEU A 17 10.81 4.86 5.87
N GLY A 18 11.02 6.11 5.47
CA GLY A 18 12.32 6.52 4.93
C GLY A 18 12.27 7.85 4.18
N PRO A 19 13.33 8.15 3.39
CA PRO A 19 13.38 9.37 2.60
C PRO A 19 12.27 9.40 1.54
N SER A 20 11.81 10.59 1.23
CA SER A 20 10.82 10.79 0.18
C SER A 20 11.48 11.00 -1.19
N TRP A 21 10.63 10.98 -2.22
CA TRP A 21 11.01 11.24 -3.61
C TRP A 21 10.03 12.21 -4.25
N ALA A 22 10.45 12.87 -5.33
CA ALA A 22 9.51 13.58 -6.19
C ALA A 22 8.54 12.59 -6.84
N LEU A 23 7.29 12.59 -6.38
CA LEU A 23 6.26 11.68 -6.86
C LEU A 23 5.45 12.33 -7.99
N SER A 24 5.36 11.67 -9.13
CA SER A 24 4.45 12.05 -10.21
C SER A 24 2.99 11.73 -9.82
N ALA A 25 2.04 12.27 -10.58
CA ALA A 25 0.63 11.93 -10.40
C ALA A 25 0.40 10.42 -10.59
N HIS A 26 -0.26 9.79 -9.62
CA HIS A 26 -0.44 8.33 -9.58
C HIS A 26 -1.73 7.91 -8.88
N ARG A 27 -2.01 6.60 -8.90
CA ARG A 27 -3.17 5.99 -8.24
C ARG A 27 -2.74 4.73 -7.52
N ASN A 28 -2.86 4.69 -6.22
CA ASN A 28 -2.61 3.46 -5.45
C ASN A 28 -3.77 2.47 -5.57
N ALA A 29 -3.48 1.19 -5.52
CA ALA A 29 -4.52 0.15 -5.49
C ALA A 29 -5.04 -0.12 -4.08
N ALA A 30 -4.32 0.31 -3.06
CA ALA A 30 -4.72 0.29 -1.66
C ALA A 30 -4.96 1.73 -1.17
N ALA A 31 -5.68 1.91 -0.08
CA ALA A 31 -5.66 3.19 0.62
C ALA A 31 -4.26 3.45 1.16
N VAL A 32 -3.86 4.70 1.23
CA VAL A 32 -2.56 5.07 1.80
C VAL A 32 -2.71 6.20 2.81
N LEU A 33 -2.22 5.95 4.02
CA LEU A 33 -1.97 6.99 5.02
C LEU A 33 -0.54 7.49 4.82
N VAL A 34 -0.41 8.75 4.40
CA VAL A 34 0.87 9.44 4.22
C VAL A 34 1.12 10.31 5.44
N VAL A 35 2.32 10.19 6.00
CA VAL A 35 2.75 10.94 7.19
C VAL A 35 4.07 11.63 6.90
N ALA A 36 4.11 12.96 7.02
CA ALA A 36 5.34 13.74 7.00
C ALA A 36 5.97 13.70 8.40
N LEU A 37 7.12 13.07 8.55
CA LEU A 37 7.82 13.01 9.84
C LEU A 37 8.55 14.33 10.13
N GLN A 38 8.89 15.07 9.08
CA GLN A 38 9.51 16.38 9.14
C GLN A 38 8.86 17.31 8.13
N GLY A 39 8.60 18.54 8.51
CA GLY A 39 7.99 19.54 7.64
C GLY A 39 6.52 19.27 7.34
N ARG A 40 6.14 19.45 6.10
CA ARG A 40 4.74 19.34 5.63
C ARG A 40 4.66 18.56 4.33
N LEU A 41 3.50 18.02 4.06
CA LEU A 41 3.11 17.30 2.87
C LEU A 41 2.12 18.15 2.06
N GLY A 42 2.44 18.42 0.81
CA GLY A 42 1.49 18.97 -0.14
C GLY A 42 0.73 17.84 -0.86
N VAL A 43 -0.60 17.93 -0.91
CA VAL A 43 -1.45 16.97 -1.64
C VAL A 43 -2.29 17.70 -2.68
N ALA A 44 -2.10 17.39 -3.97
CA ALA A 44 -2.97 17.85 -5.04
C ALA A 44 -4.01 16.77 -5.36
N ARG A 45 -5.29 17.07 -5.11
CA ARG A 45 -6.42 16.16 -5.39
C ARG A 45 -6.80 16.09 -6.86
N ASP A 46 -6.48 17.12 -7.64
CA ASP A 46 -6.64 17.15 -9.08
C ASP A 46 -5.31 17.57 -9.75
N PRO A 47 -4.45 16.61 -10.09
CA PRO A 47 -3.16 16.89 -10.72
C PRO A 47 -3.27 17.57 -12.09
N ARG A 48 -4.46 17.61 -12.70
CA ARG A 48 -4.72 18.31 -13.97
C ARG A 48 -4.82 19.82 -13.79
N ARG A 49 -4.95 20.29 -12.54
CA ARG A 49 -5.02 21.72 -12.18
C ARG A 49 -3.83 22.11 -11.29
N PRO A 50 -2.61 22.21 -11.83
CA PRO A 50 -1.38 22.33 -11.04
C PRO A 50 -1.27 23.62 -10.23
N ARG A 51 -2.09 24.64 -10.51
CA ARG A 51 -2.07 25.94 -9.81
C ARG A 51 -3.16 26.10 -8.74
N ARG A 52 -4.11 25.17 -8.62
CA ARG A 52 -5.21 25.23 -7.64
C ARG A 52 -5.41 23.86 -6.98
N GLY A 53 -5.58 23.85 -5.68
CA GLY A 53 -6.01 22.63 -4.95
C GLY A 53 -4.90 21.84 -4.27
N TRP A 54 -3.73 22.44 -4.03
CA TRP A 54 -2.78 21.91 -3.07
C TRP A 54 -3.29 22.12 -1.64
N HIS A 55 -3.17 21.09 -0.85
CA HIS A 55 -3.51 21.11 0.57
C HIS A 55 -2.26 20.74 1.36
N ASP A 56 -1.81 21.65 2.20
CA ASP A 56 -0.71 21.40 3.12
C ASP A 56 -1.24 20.74 4.39
N CYS A 57 -0.59 19.66 4.78
CA CYS A 57 -0.93 18.87 5.97
C CYS A 57 0.33 18.16 6.49
N ARG A 58 0.19 17.46 7.60
CA ARG A 58 1.21 16.51 8.08
C ARG A 58 0.77 15.08 7.86
N THR A 59 -0.54 14.85 7.84
CA THR A 59 -1.12 13.53 7.58
C THR A 59 -2.20 13.61 6.52
N ALA A 60 -2.22 12.64 5.60
CA ALA A 60 -3.27 12.51 4.59
C ALA A 60 -3.65 11.04 4.39
N LEU A 61 -4.94 10.75 4.39
CA LEU A 61 -5.48 9.45 4.02
C LEU A 61 -6.09 9.53 2.63
N ILE A 62 -5.52 8.80 1.68
CA ILE A 62 -5.92 8.79 0.27
C ILE A 62 -6.61 7.46 -0.03
N GLU A 63 -7.82 7.53 -0.54
CA GLU A 63 -8.62 6.35 -0.88
C GLU A 63 -8.06 5.59 -2.10
N PRO A 64 -8.34 4.28 -2.25
CA PRO A 64 -7.89 3.49 -3.39
C PRO A 64 -8.34 4.09 -4.73
N ASP A 65 -7.53 3.90 -5.77
CA ASP A 65 -7.81 4.33 -7.15
C ASP A 65 -8.02 5.85 -7.34
N ARG A 66 -7.70 6.66 -6.34
CA ARG A 66 -7.77 8.12 -6.44
C ARG A 66 -6.52 8.66 -7.11
N LEU A 67 -6.70 9.41 -8.23
CA LEU A 67 -5.59 10.14 -8.84
C LEU A 67 -5.18 11.29 -7.92
N HIS A 68 -3.92 11.34 -7.55
CA HIS A 68 -3.36 12.38 -6.70
C HIS A 68 -1.89 12.64 -7.05
N ARG A 69 -1.37 13.75 -6.58
CA ARG A 69 0.05 14.08 -6.62
C ARG A 69 0.46 14.53 -5.22
N LEU A 70 1.65 14.11 -4.82
CA LEU A 70 2.24 14.48 -3.53
C LEU A 70 3.47 15.36 -3.76
N ASP A 71 3.57 16.41 -2.98
CA ASP A 71 4.80 17.17 -2.80
C ASP A 71 5.33 16.85 -1.41
N THR A 72 6.37 16.06 -1.39
CA THR A 72 6.99 15.56 -0.16
C THR A 72 8.29 16.29 0.18
N GLY A 73 8.73 17.23 -0.66
CA GLY A 73 10.02 17.88 -0.46
C GLY A 73 11.17 16.86 -0.32
N SER A 74 12.11 17.12 0.59
CA SER A 74 13.30 16.29 0.85
C SER A 74 13.29 15.63 2.24
N GLY A 75 12.15 15.47 2.87
CA GLY A 75 12.02 14.98 4.25
C GLY A 75 11.94 13.47 4.40
N GLN A 76 11.75 13.03 5.63
CA GLN A 76 11.41 11.65 5.99
C GLN A 76 9.89 11.47 6.02
N PHE A 77 9.41 10.37 5.49
CA PHE A 77 7.99 10.08 5.35
C PHE A 77 7.66 8.63 5.73
N ALA A 78 6.43 8.42 6.15
CA ALA A 78 5.84 7.10 6.20
C ALA A 78 4.67 7.02 5.22
N PHE A 79 4.62 5.90 4.49
CA PHE A 79 3.52 5.51 3.61
C PHE A 79 2.95 4.19 4.11
N LEU A 80 1.83 4.25 4.80
CA LEU A 80 1.13 3.07 5.30
C LEU A 80 0.01 2.69 4.32
N TYR A 81 0.24 1.64 3.55
CA TYR A 81 -0.74 1.07 2.61
C TYR A 81 -1.69 0.14 3.34
N LEU A 82 -2.98 0.38 3.19
CA LEU A 82 -4.07 -0.34 3.82
C LEU A 82 -4.86 -1.06 2.72
N ASP A 83 -4.67 -2.36 2.61
CA ASP A 83 -5.44 -3.19 1.67
C ASP A 83 -6.93 -3.15 2.03
N GLY A 84 -7.79 -3.12 1.03
CA GLY A 84 -9.23 -3.02 1.24
C GLY A 84 -9.83 -4.17 2.07
N ILE A 85 -9.16 -5.32 2.16
CA ILE A 85 -9.61 -6.42 3.02
C ILE A 85 -9.29 -6.20 4.50
N SER A 86 -8.42 -5.26 4.84
CA SER A 86 -8.08 -4.96 6.24
C SER A 86 -9.25 -4.36 7.02
N GLY A 87 -10.16 -3.65 6.33
CA GLY A 87 -11.23 -2.91 6.98
C GLY A 87 -10.77 -1.65 7.73
N ASP A 88 -9.53 -1.21 7.53
CA ASP A 88 -8.97 -0.06 8.25
C ASP A 88 -9.51 1.28 7.72
N LEU A 89 -9.70 1.42 6.40
CA LEU A 89 -10.13 2.66 5.78
C LEU A 89 -11.42 3.25 6.40
N PRO A 90 -12.52 2.49 6.57
CA PRO A 90 -13.74 3.01 7.17
C PRO A 90 -13.57 3.37 8.66
N ARG A 91 -12.61 2.76 9.37
CA ARG A 91 -12.31 3.09 10.78
C ARG A 91 -11.43 4.33 10.92
N LEU A 92 -10.45 4.49 10.04
CA LEU A 92 -9.53 5.63 10.07
C LEU A 92 -10.16 6.92 9.53
N ARG A 93 -10.94 6.84 8.45
CA ARG A 93 -11.50 8.01 7.79
C ARG A 93 -12.26 8.98 8.72
N PRO A 94 -13.09 8.52 9.68
CA PRO A 94 -13.77 9.42 10.63
C PRO A 94 -12.84 10.22 11.55
N ARG A 95 -11.60 9.75 11.75
CA ARG A 95 -10.61 10.35 12.66
C ARG A 95 -9.87 11.54 12.04
N PHE A 96 -10.16 11.89 10.79
CA PHE A 96 -9.56 13.03 10.10
C PHE A 96 -10.45 14.26 10.23
N ALA A 97 -9.86 15.40 10.64
CA ALA A 97 -10.57 16.65 10.86
C ALA A 97 -11.16 17.24 9.57
N ARG A 98 -10.40 17.19 8.48
CA ARG A 98 -10.82 17.66 7.16
C ARG A 98 -11.06 16.49 6.21
N ARG A 99 -12.31 16.20 5.90
CA ARG A 99 -12.71 15.08 5.03
C ARG A 99 -13.22 15.58 3.68
N GLY A 100 -12.58 15.12 2.60
CA GLY A 100 -12.99 15.39 1.23
C GLY A 100 -13.32 14.12 0.46
N VAL A 101 -13.71 14.27 -0.80
CA VAL A 101 -13.99 13.14 -1.68
C VAL A 101 -12.67 12.46 -2.05
N GLY A 102 -12.45 11.26 -1.51
CA GLY A 102 -11.29 10.42 -1.81
C GLY A 102 -9.99 10.82 -1.12
N VAL A 103 -9.97 11.90 -0.33
CA VAL A 103 -8.80 12.32 0.47
C VAL A 103 -9.27 12.98 1.76
N SER A 104 -8.65 12.62 2.88
CA SER A 104 -8.87 13.22 4.19
C SER A 104 -7.55 13.69 4.78
N PHE A 105 -7.57 14.76 5.60
CA PHE A 105 -6.38 15.42 6.13
C PHE A 105 -6.50 15.61 7.64
N ASP A 106 -5.36 15.74 8.30
CA ASP A 106 -5.22 16.06 9.71
C ASP A 106 -5.85 14.98 10.60
N LEU A 107 -5.08 13.90 10.80
CA LEU A 107 -5.44 12.82 11.72
C LEU A 107 -5.46 13.34 13.16
N ASP A 108 -6.44 12.94 13.96
CA ASP A 108 -6.62 13.36 15.35
C ASP A 108 -5.42 13.07 16.28
N SER A 109 -4.65 12.07 15.96
CA SER A 109 -3.46 11.62 16.72
C SER A 109 -2.17 11.79 15.93
N GLU A 110 -2.09 12.78 15.03
CA GLU A 110 -0.94 12.90 14.12
C GLU A 110 0.38 13.18 14.85
N ASP A 111 0.39 13.96 15.94
CA ASP A 111 1.62 14.24 16.69
C ASP A 111 2.20 12.96 17.27
N THR A 112 1.39 12.18 18.00
CA THR A 112 1.80 10.90 18.57
C THR A 112 2.25 9.92 17.47
N LEU A 113 1.53 9.88 16.33
CA LEU A 113 1.90 9.01 15.22
C LEU A 113 3.25 9.37 14.61
N ILE A 114 3.52 10.65 14.46
CA ILE A 114 4.80 11.15 13.95
C ILE A 114 5.93 10.80 14.90
N ASP A 115 5.74 11.02 16.20
CA ASP A 115 6.74 10.74 17.22
C ASP A 115 7.11 9.24 17.26
N GLU A 116 6.10 8.34 17.23
CA GLU A 116 6.32 6.89 17.20
C GLU A 116 7.05 6.43 15.91
N LEU A 117 6.66 6.98 14.76
CA LEU A 117 7.30 6.66 13.48
C LEU A 117 8.75 7.20 13.41
N ALA A 118 8.98 8.41 13.92
CA ALA A 118 10.30 9.03 13.92
C ALA A 118 11.27 8.34 14.89
N ALA A 119 10.77 7.81 16.00
CA ALA A 119 11.56 7.08 16.98
C ALA A 119 11.93 5.65 16.53
N ALA A 120 11.24 5.08 15.54
CA ALA A 120 11.40 3.70 15.13
C ALA A 120 12.75 3.47 14.39
N PRO A 121 13.62 2.58 14.85
CA PRO A 121 14.80 2.18 14.09
C PRO A 121 14.42 1.47 12.78
N CYS A 122 15.13 1.77 11.69
CA CYS A 122 14.95 1.08 10.41
C CYS A 122 15.55 -0.33 10.44
N SER A 123 14.92 -1.23 11.19
CA SER A 123 15.37 -2.62 11.42
C SER A 123 14.17 -3.52 11.75
N ALA A 124 14.38 -4.84 11.72
CA ALA A 124 13.37 -5.82 12.15
C ALA A 124 12.98 -5.62 13.62
N ALA A 125 13.96 -5.36 14.49
CA ALA A 125 13.68 -5.07 15.91
C ALA A 125 12.89 -3.77 16.08
N GLY A 126 13.21 -2.73 15.28
CA GLY A 126 12.44 -1.49 15.25
C GLY A 126 10.99 -1.70 14.79
N TRP A 127 10.76 -2.62 13.85
CA TRP A 127 9.41 -3.00 13.47
C TRP A 127 8.66 -3.71 14.61
N GLN A 128 9.28 -4.67 15.27
CA GLN A 128 8.65 -5.35 16.41
C GLN A 128 8.25 -4.39 17.52
N TRP A 129 9.05 -3.34 17.75
CA TRP A 129 8.74 -2.27 18.69
C TRP A 129 7.61 -1.36 18.21
N LEU A 130 7.59 -1.00 16.90
CA LEU A 130 6.65 -0.07 16.30
C LEU A 130 5.24 -0.68 16.07
N ARG A 131 5.19 -1.96 15.65
CA ARG A 131 3.95 -2.64 15.26
C ARG A 131 2.82 -2.51 16.29
N PRO A 132 2.98 -2.90 17.55
CA PRO A 132 1.89 -2.82 18.54
C PRO A 132 1.46 -1.37 18.80
N ARG A 133 2.36 -0.41 18.69
CA ARG A 133 2.08 1.02 18.84
C ARG A 133 1.20 1.54 17.71
N LEU A 134 1.53 1.22 16.47
CA LEU A 134 0.70 1.56 15.31
C LEU A 134 -0.68 0.88 15.39
N GLN A 135 -0.72 -0.39 15.79
CA GLN A 135 -1.98 -1.12 15.93
C GLN A 135 -2.89 -0.47 16.99
N GLY A 136 -2.35 -0.12 18.16
CA GLY A 136 -3.11 0.55 19.20
C GLY A 136 -3.53 1.97 18.81
N LEU A 137 -2.59 2.77 18.33
CA LEU A 137 -2.82 4.17 17.98
C LEU A 137 -3.81 4.36 16.84
N LEU A 138 -3.69 3.56 15.78
CA LEU A 138 -4.54 3.64 14.58
C LEU A 138 -5.77 2.73 14.66
N GLY A 139 -5.91 1.91 15.68
CA GLY A 139 -7.00 0.93 15.82
C GLY A 139 -6.99 -0.11 14.69
N LEU A 140 -5.79 -0.53 14.24
CA LEU A 140 -5.67 -1.53 13.20
C LEU A 140 -6.06 -2.90 13.76
N ALA A 141 -7.07 -3.51 13.14
CA ALA A 141 -7.61 -4.79 13.58
C ALA A 141 -7.38 -5.90 12.56
N GLU A 142 -7.74 -7.13 12.94
CA GLU A 142 -7.74 -8.27 12.01
C GLU A 142 -8.65 -8.00 10.80
N PRO A 143 -8.30 -8.53 9.61
CA PRO A 143 -9.08 -8.34 8.39
C PRO A 143 -10.54 -8.75 8.53
N SER A 144 -11.47 -7.82 8.24
CA SER A 144 -12.91 -7.98 8.45
C SER A 144 -13.74 -7.99 7.15
N ALA A 145 -13.13 -8.21 6.01
CA ALA A 145 -13.85 -8.25 4.73
C ALA A 145 -14.82 -9.46 4.63
N ASP A 146 -15.81 -9.34 3.74
CA ASP A 146 -16.71 -10.46 3.38
C ASP A 146 -15.88 -11.73 3.13
N PRO A 147 -16.24 -12.88 3.70
CA PRO A 147 -15.49 -14.13 3.58
C PRO A 147 -15.19 -14.53 2.13
N ARG A 148 -16.13 -14.27 1.19
CA ARG A 148 -15.96 -14.54 -0.24
C ARG A 148 -14.91 -13.64 -0.88
N VAL A 149 -14.87 -12.36 -0.51
CA VAL A 149 -13.84 -11.42 -0.97
C VAL A 149 -12.48 -11.81 -0.41
N ARG A 150 -12.42 -12.17 0.88
CA ARG A 150 -11.19 -12.64 1.52
C ARG A 150 -10.67 -13.92 0.85
N ALA A 151 -11.53 -14.91 0.61
CA ALA A 151 -11.17 -16.12 -0.11
C ALA A 151 -10.69 -15.85 -1.54
N ALA A 152 -11.32 -14.88 -2.25
CA ALA A 152 -10.87 -14.46 -3.56
C ALA A 152 -9.47 -13.81 -3.51
N CYS A 153 -9.21 -12.95 -2.52
CA CYS A 153 -7.89 -12.34 -2.33
C CYS A 153 -6.82 -13.38 -1.98
N GLN A 154 -7.11 -14.34 -1.11
CA GLN A 154 -6.21 -15.44 -0.77
C GLN A 154 -5.86 -16.28 -2.01
N ARG A 155 -6.86 -16.62 -2.85
CA ARG A 155 -6.60 -17.32 -4.11
C ARG A 155 -5.76 -16.50 -5.08
N LEU A 156 -5.96 -15.19 -5.16
CA LEU A 156 -5.12 -14.31 -5.99
C LEU A 156 -3.67 -14.26 -5.47
N ALA A 157 -3.48 -14.38 -4.15
CA ALA A 157 -2.16 -14.44 -3.54
C ALA A 157 -1.49 -15.81 -3.75
N SER A 158 -2.21 -16.93 -3.53
CA SER A 158 -1.66 -18.29 -3.57
C SER A 158 -1.31 -18.78 -4.98
N VAL A 159 -2.06 -18.36 -6.00
CA VAL A 159 -1.78 -18.74 -7.40
C VAL A 159 -0.59 -17.96 -7.96
N GLY A 160 0.02 -17.09 -7.15
CA GLY A 160 1.11 -16.25 -7.58
C GLY A 160 0.69 -15.30 -8.70
N CYS A 161 1.49 -15.25 -9.75
CA CYS A 161 1.29 -14.30 -10.85
C CYS A 161 0.40 -14.81 -11.98
N ALA A 162 -0.15 -16.02 -11.87
CA ALA A 162 -0.98 -16.61 -12.92
C ALA A 162 -2.25 -15.78 -13.18
N LYS A 163 -2.62 -15.67 -14.44
CA LYS A 163 -3.86 -14.99 -14.85
C LYS A 163 -5.05 -15.90 -14.54
N VAL A 164 -5.63 -15.79 -13.33
CA VAL A 164 -6.88 -16.47 -13.01
C VAL A 164 -8.05 -15.67 -13.61
N PRO A 165 -8.83 -16.21 -14.54
CA PRO A 165 -10.03 -15.57 -15.06
C PRO A 165 -11.02 -15.28 -13.91
N VAL A 166 -11.76 -14.17 -14.02
CA VAL A 166 -12.75 -13.81 -12.98
C VAL A 166 -13.82 -14.88 -12.81
N ASP A 167 -14.18 -15.57 -13.90
CA ASP A 167 -15.17 -16.66 -13.87
C ASP A 167 -14.69 -17.84 -13.03
N ARG A 168 -13.43 -18.26 -13.18
CA ARG A 168 -12.83 -19.30 -12.34
C ARG A 168 -12.69 -18.85 -10.87
N LEU A 169 -12.36 -17.59 -10.65
CA LEU A 169 -12.29 -17.04 -9.31
C LEU A 169 -13.68 -17.04 -8.65
N ALA A 170 -14.71 -16.62 -9.38
CA ALA A 170 -16.10 -16.61 -8.94
C ALA A 170 -16.62 -18.02 -8.64
N ALA A 171 -16.41 -18.97 -9.55
CA ALA A 171 -16.77 -20.37 -9.34
C ALA A 171 -16.15 -20.98 -8.07
N ALA A 172 -14.94 -20.55 -7.73
CA ALA A 172 -14.22 -21.06 -6.56
C ALA A 172 -14.68 -20.47 -5.22
N VAL A 173 -15.39 -19.30 -5.22
CA VAL A 173 -15.86 -18.62 -4.01
C VAL A 173 -17.38 -18.48 -3.94
N GLY A 174 -18.13 -19.02 -4.92
CA GLY A 174 -19.57 -19.22 -4.90
C GLY A 174 -20.45 -18.18 -5.61
N PRO A 175 -20.15 -16.89 -5.68
CA PRO A 175 -20.99 -15.92 -6.38
C PRO A 175 -20.80 -15.94 -7.91
N SER A 176 -21.77 -15.41 -8.66
CA SER A 176 -21.57 -15.17 -10.10
C SER A 176 -20.42 -14.16 -10.34
N PRO A 177 -19.79 -14.17 -11.54
CA PRO A 177 -18.69 -13.24 -11.86
C PRO A 177 -19.05 -11.78 -11.64
N SER A 178 -20.23 -11.34 -12.07
CA SER A 178 -20.71 -9.96 -11.87
C SER A 178 -20.88 -9.63 -10.39
N ARG A 179 -21.47 -10.57 -9.63
CA ARG A 179 -21.65 -10.41 -8.18
C ARG A 179 -20.32 -10.33 -7.45
N LEU A 180 -19.36 -11.18 -7.83
CA LEU A 180 -18.00 -11.12 -7.26
C LEU A 180 -17.34 -9.78 -7.55
N GLN A 181 -17.39 -9.28 -8.77
CA GLN A 181 -16.80 -7.98 -9.14
C GLN A 181 -17.41 -6.83 -8.32
N CYS A 182 -18.73 -6.84 -8.14
CA CYS A 182 -19.45 -5.84 -7.34
C CYS A 182 -19.01 -5.89 -5.86
N LEU A 183 -19.04 -7.08 -5.25
CA LEU A 183 -18.61 -7.29 -3.87
C LEU A 183 -17.15 -6.90 -3.68
N PHE A 184 -16.29 -7.35 -4.59
CA PHE A 184 -14.86 -7.07 -4.55
C PHE A 184 -14.59 -5.57 -4.56
N ARG A 185 -15.19 -4.83 -5.50
CA ARG A 185 -15.05 -3.38 -5.59
C ARG A 185 -15.61 -2.66 -4.37
N ARG A 186 -16.73 -3.14 -3.83
CA ARG A 186 -17.33 -2.57 -2.61
C ARG A 186 -16.41 -2.67 -1.38
N HIS A 187 -15.71 -3.80 -1.24
CA HIS A 187 -14.85 -4.06 -0.08
C HIS A 187 -13.42 -3.53 -0.25
N THR A 188 -12.86 -3.64 -1.46
CA THR A 188 -11.46 -3.26 -1.70
C THR A 188 -11.29 -1.85 -2.30
N GLY A 189 -12.36 -1.24 -2.79
CA GLY A 189 -12.31 0.04 -3.50
C GLY A 189 -11.81 -0.07 -4.94
N VAL A 190 -11.31 -1.24 -5.38
CA VAL A 190 -10.70 -1.44 -6.70
C VAL A 190 -11.26 -2.65 -7.43
N SER A 191 -11.01 -2.75 -8.74
CA SER A 191 -11.36 -3.95 -9.51
C SER A 191 -10.42 -5.11 -9.18
N VAL A 192 -10.88 -6.36 -9.41
CA VAL A 192 -10.06 -7.58 -9.31
C VAL A 192 -8.76 -7.46 -10.12
N ARG A 193 -8.82 -6.85 -11.33
CA ARG A 193 -7.64 -6.62 -12.17
C ARG A 193 -6.61 -5.72 -11.47
N ARG A 194 -7.05 -4.62 -10.85
CA ARG A 194 -6.16 -3.67 -10.18
C ARG A 194 -5.61 -4.24 -8.88
N TYR A 195 -6.41 -4.99 -8.15
CA TYR A 195 -5.96 -5.72 -6.97
C TYR A 195 -4.88 -6.76 -7.30
N ARG A 196 -5.07 -7.51 -8.40
CA ARG A 196 -4.05 -8.45 -8.89
C ARG A 196 -2.74 -7.74 -9.22
N LEU A 197 -2.81 -6.55 -9.83
CA LEU A 197 -1.61 -5.76 -10.09
C LEU A 197 -0.91 -5.37 -8.79
N TRP A 198 -1.66 -4.99 -7.74
CA TRP A 198 -1.14 -4.74 -6.41
C TRP A 198 -0.40 -5.94 -5.82
N MET A 199 -0.98 -7.13 -5.88
CA MET A 199 -0.33 -8.35 -5.40
C MET A 199 0.97 -8.65 -6.15
N ARG A 200 0.97 -8.49 -7.47
CA ARG A 200 2.17 -8.65 -8.31
C ARG A 200 3.26 -7.63 -7.94
N MET A 201 2.88 -6.39 -7.64
CA MET A 201 3.83 -5.38 -7.15
C MET A 201 4.50 -5.82 -5.85
N ARG A 202 3.73 -6.33 -4.88
CA ARG A 202 4.27 -6.84 -3.62
C ARG A 202 5.29 -7.95 -3.86
N THR A 203 4.95 -8.93 -4.70
CA THR A 203 5.86 -10.04 -5.07
C THR A 203 7.13 -9.51 -5.73
N ALA A 204 7.03 -8.59 -6.70
CA ALA A 204 8.21 -8.04 -7.37
C ALA A 204 9.10 -7.22 -6.41
N ILE A 205 8.50 -6.42 -5.53
CA ILE A 205 9.24 -5.65 -4.53
C ILE A 205 9.98 -6.59 -3.57
N ALA A 206 9.31 -7.61 -3.03
CA ALA A 206 9.91 -8.59 -2.14
C ALA A 206 11.12 -9.28 -2.78
N ALA A 207 10.98 -9.75 -4.03
CA ALA A 207 12.07 -10.38 -4.78
C ALA A 207 13.24 -9.40 -5.03
N ALA A 208 12.94 -8.15 -5.42
CA ALA A 208 14.00 -7.15 -5.67
C ALA A 208 14.77 -6.80 -4.39
N VAL A 209 14.11 -6.68 -3.25
CA VAL A 209 14.76 -6.42 -1.96
C VAL A 209 15.54 -7.63 -1.47
N ALA A 210 15.11 -8.86 -1.81
CA ALA A 210 15.87 -10.09 -1.56
C ALA A 210 17.13 -10.23 -2.44
N GLY A 211 17.41 -9.24 -3.31
CA GLY A 211 18.63 -9.17 -4.11
C GLY A 211 18.49 -9.66 -5.57
N HIS A 212 17.28 -10.05 -6.00
CA HIS A 212 17.06 -10.37 -7.42
C HIS A 212 17.14 -9.10 -8.28
N THR A 213 17.57 -9.27 -9.54
CA THR A 213 17.51 -8.15 -10.48
C THR A 213 16.07 -7.67 -10.71
N LEU A 214 15.88 -6.40 -11.07
CA LEU A 214 14.54 -5.90 -11.38
C LEU A 214 13.88 -6.68 -12.54
N THR A 215 14.66 -7.26 -13.43
CA THR A 215 14.14 -8.09 -14.52
C THR A 215 13.63 -9.42 -13.98
N ASP A 216 14.42 -10.13 -13.18
CA ASP A 216 14.03 -11.41 -12.60
C ASP A 216 12.83 -11.24 -11.64
N ALA A 217 12.86 -10.21 -10.79
CA ALA A 217 11.76 -9.87 -9.91
C ALA A 217 10.46 -9.58 -10.68
N ALA A 218 10.56 -8.85 -11.80
CA ALA A 218 9.41 -8.58 -12.68
C ALA A 218 8.85 -9.86 -13.30
N LEU A 219 9.71 -10.72 -13.85
CA LEU A 219 9.30 -11.97 -14.47
C LEU A 219 8.68 -12.92 -13.44
N ALA A 220 9.31 -13.11 -12.28
CA ALA A 220 8.78 -13.91 -11.18
C ALA A 220 7.40 -13.39 -10.69
N ALA A 221 7.19 -12.07 -10.71
CA ALA A 221 5.90 -11.47 -10.42
C ALA A 221 4.91 -11.47 -11.59
N GLY A 222 5.25 -12.13 -12.73
CA GLY A 222 4.39 -12.31 -13.91
C GLY A 222 4.23 -11.06 -14.77
N PHE A 223 5.12 -10.07 -14.67
CA PHE A 223 5.23 -9.01 -15.67
C PHE A 223 5.92 -9.51 -16.93
N ALA A 224 5.65 -8.87 -18.06
CA ALA A 224 6.29 -9.25 -19.33
C ALA A 224 7.81 -8.91 -19.37
N GLY A 225 8.29 -8.14 -18.38
CA GLY A 225 9.67 -7.72 -18.25
C GLY A 225 9.79 -6.46 -17.38
N SER A 226 11.02 -6.01 -17.18
CA SER A 226 11.35 -4.86 -16.32
C SER A 226 10.72 -3.54 -16.81
N ALA A 227 10.59 -3.32 -18.10
CA ALA A 227 9.94 -2.12 -18.65
C ALA A 227 8.45 -2.06 -18.30
N HIS A 228 7.72 -3.18 -18.46
CA HIS A 228 6.31 -3.29 -18.08
C HIS A 228 6.12 -3.11 -16.56
N PHE A 229 6.97 -3.75 -15.76
CA PHE A 229 6.98 -3.57 -14.32
C PHE A 229 7.21 -2.10 -13.94
N SER A 230 8.24 -1.47 -14.50
CA SER A 230 8.59 -0.07 -14.20
C SER A 230 7.49 0.91 -14.59
N ALA A 231 6.81 0.69 -15.72
CA ALA A 231 5.67 1.52 -16.13
C ALA A 231 4.50 1.38 -15.16
N ALA A 232 4.13 0.15 -14.80
CA ALA A 232 3.06 -0.13 -13.85
C ALA A 232 3.39 0.35 -12.43
N PHE A 233 4.67 0.28 -12.02
CA PHE A 233 5.14 0.80 -10.74
C PHE A 233 5.00 2.32 -10.67
N ARG A 234 5.41 3.04 -11.73
CA ARG A 234 5.21 4.51 -11.79
C ARG A 234 3.74 4.90 -11.76
N GLU A 235 2.89 4.18 -12.47
CA GLU A 235 1.44 4.43 -12.43
C GLU A 235 0.86 4.24 -11.03
N MET A 236 1.40 3.29 -10.25
CA MET A 236 0.88 2.94 -8.92
C MET A 236 1.49 3.76 -7.79
N PHE A 237 2.77 4.12 -7.87
CA PHE A 237 3.52 4.76 -6.77
C PHE A 237 4.09 6.14 -7.12
N GLY A 238 3.98 6.56 -8.38
CA GLY A 238 4.47 7.87 -8.83
C GLY A 238 5.99 7.97 -9.03
N MET A 239 6.74 6.88 -8.86
CA MET A 239 8.21 6.84 -8.97
C MET A 239 8.70 5.58 -9.68
N ALA A 240 9.98 5.53 -10.03
CA ALA A 240 10.59 4.32 -10.59
C ALA A 240 10.95 3.30 -9.49
N PRO A 241 10.88 1.98 -9.76
CA PRO A 241 11.28 0.96 -8.79
C PRO A 241 12.75 1.08 -8.37
N SER A 242 13.63 1.54 -9.25
CA SER A 242 15.04 1.78 -8.95
C SER A 242 15.26 2.84 -7.86
N GLN A 243 14.37 3.82 -7.73
CA GLN A 243 14.44 4.82 -6.67
C GLN A 243 14.19 4.18 -5.29
N LEU A 244 13.20 3.29 -5.19
CA LEU A 244 12.94 2.52 -3.97
C LEU A 244 14.15 1.65 -3.62
N MET A 245 14.69 0.92 -4.59
CA MET A 245 15.87 0.07 -4.38
C MET A 245 17.12 0.87 -4.01
N GLY A 246 17.28 2.08 -4.56
CA GLY A 246 18.37 3.00 -4.22
C GLY A 246 18.36 3.48 -2.76
N ALA A 247 17.22 3.47 -2.09
CA ALA A 247 17.13 3.72 -0.65
C ALA A 247 17.62 2.53 0.21
N ALA A 248 17.97 1.39 -0.40
CA ALA A 248 18.41 0.17 0.27
C ALA A 248 17.52 -0.19 1.47
N PRO A 249 16.21 -0.41 1.29
CA PRO A 249 15.31 -0.62 2.40
C PRO A 249 15.60 -1.94 3.09
N VAL A 250 15.53 -1.93 4.43
CA VAL A 250 15.44 -3.15 5.22
C VAL A 250 14.06 -3.74 5.02
N TRP A 251 14.00 -4.97 4.51
CA TRP A 251 12.74 -5.69 4.32
C TRP A 251 12.38 -6.48 5.56
N VAL A 252 11.14 -6.36 5.99
CA VAL A 252 10.55 -7.21 7.03
C VAL A 252 9.24 -7.78 6.52
N GLU A 253 9.16 -9.09 6.42
CA GLU A 253 7.90 -9.79 6.20
C GLU A 253 7.43 -10.36 7.53
N ASP A 254 6.33 -9.82 8.02
CA ASP A 254 5.79 -10.14 9.34
C ASP A 254 4.39 -10.72 9.15
N GLU A 255 4.26 -12.02 9.33
CA GLU A 255 3.09 -12.83 9.08
C GLU A 255 2.56 -12.70 7.63
N ALA A 256 2.97 -13.62 6.77
CA ALA A 256 2.29 -13.85 5.49
C ALA A 256 0.78 -13.99 5.77
N PRO A 257 -0.10 -13.47 4.89
CA PRO A 257 -1.53 -13.70 5.04
C PRO A 257 -1.72 -15.20 5.20
N ALA A 258 -2.24 -15.62 6.34
CA ALA A 258 -2.41 -17.02 6.70
C ALA A 258 -3.10 -17.75 5.54
N CYS A 259 -2.35 -18.55 4.78
CA CYS A 259 -2.92 -19.59 3.94
C CYS A 259 -3.31 -20.72 4.88
N PRO A 260 -4.60 -20.91 5.19
CA PRO A 260 -5.00 -22.12 5.87
C PRO A 260 -4.81 -23.28 4.90
N GLY A 261 -3.87 -24.16 5.22
CA GLY A 261 -3.77 -25.52 4.68
C GLY A 261 -2.98 -25.67 3.38
N VAL A 262 -1.66 -25.68 3.48
CA VAL A 262 -0.84 -26.64 2.76
C VAL A 262 -0.11 -27.44 3.85
N PRO A 263 -0.44 -28.74 4.05
CA PRO A 263 0.42 -29.59 4.86
C PRO A 263 1.78 -29.70 4.19
N ALA A 264 2.81 -29.74 5.03
CA ALA A 264 4.21 -29.91 4.64
C ALA A 264 4.44 -31.19 3.82
#